data_6ca03eeb6663cfbb4f6ffc16f033214f
#
_entry.id   6ca03eeb6663cfbb4f6ffc16f033214f
#
_cell.length_a   1.000
_cell.length_b   1.000
_cell.length_c   1.000
_cell.angle_alpha   90.00
_cell.angle_beta   90.00
_cell.angle_gamma   90.00
#
_symmetry.space_group_name_H-M   'P 1'
#
loop_
_entity.id
_entity.type
_entity.pdbx_description
1 polymer ?
#
loop_
_entity_poly.entity_id
_entity_poly.type
_entity_poly.pdbx_seq_one_letter_code
_entity_poly.pdbx_strand_id
1 'polypeptide(L)'
;MKKLTGFITIAFAFILAFVLASCGNASAGVEVDKSVTATTTSITFNLTFADNNGNLESKKAVPHIKLYGYSEEATDHVGDYLSQDKTCSFTNNIYTSSTVTFTSLTKDTKYSFRFYVTFNEAEELLDTWVFATSNDNAKEIKTKDDFLGMVDDPDGDYTLMNNIDFEGDEISGMFTSESKAFTGTFDGKGHTISNFKFSTSNFGLFSYTDGATIKNLVVVGSDEDYLDKMRDSEGNGIEIINGDYSTGRSSANIGILVGTATNTEFADITIDNVNISVKGNSSADLNVGGVVGKAVDSSFTNVHATNVSLEFPYVRLNVCAGLFAGSISGEGKAVDTETYTAKNTSAEGTITGTLFYTSSEGYAYVGGYAGDLGSSGLVSDSYVVADITLYRDTTTTNLNKFALTVGGFAGANLNGSMNVLKCAAIADVLVKAGNSQTSDTDAEANKLSTKIAYVAGFVGCVNKHINIIKDSCYVKKANGVNVYALEKETDDENNEKILYVASNVCANVYSATKLSNVVCANDETFDTAVLSENVAKLVNQYLA
;
A
#
# COMPACT_ATOMS: atom_id res chain seq x y z
N MET A 1 -15.58 6.46 -43.34
CA MET A 1 -14.60 7.02 -42.40
C MET A 1 -14.23 5.90 -41.40
N LYS A 2 -13.05 5.32 -41.53
CA LYS A 2 -12.59 4.22 -40.65
C LYS A 2 -12.11 4.85 -39.35
N LYS A 3 -12.74 4.52 -38.24
CA LYS A 3 -12.22 4.84 -36.90
C LYS A 3 -11.06 3.92 -36.62
N LEU A 4 -9.91 4.50 -36.46
CA LEU A 4 -8.67 3.84 -35.98
C LEU A 4 -8.78 3.76 -34.45
N THR A 5 -9.10 2.59 -33.92
CA THR A 5 -9.00 2.29 -32.52
C THR A 5 -7.51 2.07 -32.20
N GLY A 6 -6.89 3.06 -31.60
CA GLY A 6 -5.54 2.94 -31.07
C GLY A 6 -5.58 2.15 -29.76
N PHE A 7 -4.98 0.99 -29.74
CA PHE A 7 -4.63 0.29 -28.53
C PHE A 7 -3.54 1.09 -27.81
N ILE A 8 -3.87 1.70 -26.69
CA ILE A 8 -2.87 2.23 -25.78
C ILE A 8 -2.47 1.08 -24.86
N THR A 9 -1.38 0.43 -25.21
CA THR A 9 -0.69 -0.48 -24.27
C THR A 9 0.06 0.44 -23.31
N ILE A 10 -0.49 0.66 -22.12
CA ILE A 10 0.23 1.33 -21.04
C ILE A 10 1.19 0.30 -20.44
N ALA A 11 2.42 0.26 -20.94
CA ALA A 11 3.51 -0.40 -20.27
C ALA A 11 3.94 0.52 -19.12
N PHE A 12 3.61 0.18 -17.88
CA PHE A 12 4.20 0.84 -16.72
C PHE A 12 5.66 0.41 -16.63
N ALA A 13 6.53 1.31 -17.06
CA ALA A 13 7.97 1.19 -16.87
C ALA A 13 8.30 1.61 -15.42
N PHE A 14 8.68 0.65 -14.59
CA PHE A 14 9.34 0.98 -13.32
C PHE A 14 10.77 1.44 -13.64
N ILE A 15 11.03 2.73 -13.49
CA ILE A 15 12.39 3.28 -13.56
C ILE A 15 13.05 2.99 -12.22
N LEU A 16 13.85 1.95 -12.14
CA LEU A 16 14.79 1.74 -11.06
C LEU A 16 16.14 2.32 -11.50
N ALA A 17 16.33 3.61 -11.29
CA ALA A 17 17.62 4.27 -11.56
C ALA A 17 18.55 4.07 -10.36
N PHE A 18 19.47 3.12 -10.45
CA PHE A 18 20.63 3.08 -9.58
C PHE A 18 21.72 3.98 -10.16
N VAL A 19 21.92 5.14 -9.58
CA VAL A 19 23.11 5.95 -9.85
C VAL A 19 24.26 5.39 -9.02
N LEU A 20 25.05 4.48 -9.59
CA LEU A 20 26.33 4.13 -9.03
C LEU A 20 27.35 5.23 -9.40
N ALA A 21 27.60 6.12 -8.47
CA ALA A 21 28.72 7.03 -8.56
C ALA A 21 30.02 6.24 -8.36
N SER A 22 30.62 5.73 -9.44
CA SER A 22 31.98 5.21 -9.43
C SER A 22 32.86 6.01 -10.37
N CYS A 23 33.95 6.53 -9.86
CA CYS A 23 34.96 7.24 -10.63
C CYS A 23 35.61 6.32 -11.67
N GLY A 24 35.38 6.57 -12.93
CA GLY A 24 36.22 6.07 -14.02
C GLY A 24 35.72 4.89 -14.84
N ASN A 25 34.52 4.37 -14.60
CA ASN A 25 34.02 3.17 -15.24
C ASN A 25 33.20 3.43 -16.52
N ALA A 26 33.15 2.40 -17.41
CA ALA A 26 32.51 2.50 -18.72
C ALA A 26 30.99 2.65 -18.67
N SER A 27 30.39 2.22 -17.56
CA SER A 27 28.95 2.18 -17.30
C SER A 27 28.36 3.47 -16.75
N ALA A 28 29.17 4.42 -16.32
CA ALA A 28 28.68 5.68 -15.77
C ALA A 28 27.75 6.39 -16.76
N GLY A 29 26.46 6.48 -16.43
CA GLY A 29 25.43 7.11 -17.26
C GLY A 29 24.62 6.16 -18.14
N VAL A 30 24.78 4.84 -17.99
CA VAL A 30 23.90 3.85 -18.65
C VAL A 30 22.74 3.53 -17.72
N GLU A 31 21.53 3.84 -18.17
CA GLU A 31 20.28 3.48 -17.50
C GLU A 31 19.62 2.35 -18.30
N VAL A 32 19.02 1.40 -17.58
CA VAL A 32 18.35 0.25 -18.19
C VAL A 32 16.94 0.15 -17.65
N ASP A 33 15.98 0.24 -18.54
CA ASP A 33 14.59 -0.09 -18.26
C ASP A 33 14.24 -1.47 -18.82
N LYS A 34 13.43 -2.25 -18.10
CA LYS A 34 13.11 -3.61 -18.48
C LYS A 34 11.65 -3.96 -18.26
N SER A 35 11.07 -4.69 -19.22
CA SER A 35 9.88 -5.49 -19.01
C SER A 35 10.22 -6.97 -19.20
N VAL A 36 9.55 -7.84 -18.43
CA VAL A 36 9.90 -9.27 -18.39
C VAL A 36 8.66 -10.11 -18.68
N THR A 37 8.81 -11.11 -19.56
CA THR A 37 7.78 -12.12 -19.81
C THR A 37 8.36 -13.49 -19.51
N ALA A 38 7.71 -14.26 -18.64
CA ALA A 38 8.11 -15.61 -18.30
C ALA A 38 7.10 -16.62 -18.87
N THR A 39 7.64 -17.72 -19.41
CA THR A 39 6.90 -18.95 -19.73
C THR A 39 7.39 -20.09 -18.85
N THR A 40 6.83 -21.28 -18.98
CA THR A 40 7.29 -22.48 -18.26
C THR A 40 8.75 -22.86 -18.54
N THR A 41 9.29 -22.48 -19.69
CA THR A 41 10.63 -22.89 -20.14
C THR A 41 11.49 -21.74 -20.64
N SER A 42 11.03 -20.50 -20.54
CA SER A 42 11.78 -19.33 -21.00
C SER A 42 11.48 -18.07 -20.17
N ILE A 43 12.45 -17.17 -20.15
CA ILE A 43 12.31 -15.81 -19.64
C ILE A 43 12.83 -14.85 -20.71
N THR A 44 12.00 -13.87 -21.08
CA THR A 44 12.30 -12.87 -22.11
C THR A 44 12.35 -11.49 -21.46
N PHE A 45 13.46 -10.79 -21.66
CA PHE A 45 13.65 -9.40 -21.29
C PHE A 45 13.46 -8.50 -22.50
N ASN A 46 12.60 -7.50 -22.41
CA ASN A 46 12.57 -6.38 -23.33
C ASN A 46 13.23 -5.20 -22.61
N LEU A 47 14.40 -4.82 -23.07
CA LEU A 47 15.26 -3.81 -22.45
C LEU A 47 15.22 -2.53 -23.25
N THR A 48 15.22 -1.40 -22.58
CA THR A 48 15.46 -0.09 -23.17
C THR A 48 16.65 0.55 -22.47
N PHE A 49 17.67 0.94 -23.22
CA PHE A 49 18.88 1.57 -22.69
C PHE A 49 18.84 3.08 -22.94
N ALA A 50 19.26 3.84 -21.95
CA ALA A 50 19.65 5.24 -22.12
C ALA A 50 21.15 5.35 -21.83
N ASP A 51 21.94 5.68 -22.86
CA ASP A 51 23.37 5.97 -22.74
C ASP A 51 23.57 7.49 -22.73
N ASN A 52 23.27 8.12 -21.60
CA ASN A 52 23.25 9.58 -21.46
C ASN A 52 24.61 10.25 -21.72
N ASN A 53 25.70 9.49 -21.67
CA ASN A 53 27.06 9.98 -21.82
C ASN A 53 27.75 9.46 -23.10
N GLY A 54 27.10 8.67 -23.94
CA GLY A 54 27.66 8.05 -25.13
C GLY A 54 28.80 7.06 -24.84
N ASN A 55 28.83 6.47 -23.64
CA ASN A 55 29.91 5.59 -23.20
C ASN A 55 29.88 4.25 -23.89
N LEU A 56 28.71 3.68 -24.15
CA LEU A 56 28.57 2.40 -24.84
C LEU A 56 29.08 2.50 -26.28
N GLU A 57 28.71 3.57 -26.98
CA GLU A 57 29.14 3.80 -28.36
C GLU A 57 30.62 4.16 -28.44
N SER A 58 31.06 5.18 -27.70
CA SER A 58 32.42 5.72 -27.79
C SER A 58 33.48 4.71 -27.37
N LYS A 59 33.17 3.82 -26.44
CA LYS A 59 34.07 2.79 -25.92
C LYS A 59 33.85 1.42 -26.56
N LYS A 60 32.90 1.27 -27.48
CA LYS A 60 32.51 0.00 -28.09
C LYS A 60 32.19 -1.07 -27.04
N ALA A 61 31.52 -0.66 -25.98
CA ALA A 61 31.12 -1.55 -24.91
C ALA A 61 29.95 -2.44 -25.36
N VAL A 62 29.90 -3.65 -24.88
CA VAL A 62 28.90 -4.65 -25.26
C VAL A 62 28.04 -5.01 -24.05
N PRO A 63 26.76 -4.58 -24.01
CA PRO A 63 25.85 -5.00 -22.96
C PRO A 63 25.41 -6.46 -23.18
N HIS A 64 25.35 -7.23 -22.09
CA HIS A 64 24.90 -8.63 -22.15
C HIS A 64 24.36 -9.10 -20.79
N ILE A 65 23.59 -10.19 -20.82
CA ILE A 65 23.00 -10.81 -19.63
C ILE A 65 23.49 -12.24 -19.49
N LYS A 66 23.97 -12.58 -18.30
CA LYS A 66 24.33 -13.96 -17.94
C LYS A 66 23.29 -14.56 -17.01
N LEU A 67 22.96 -15.83 -17.24
CA LEU A 67 22.02 -16.63 -16.46
C LEU A 67 22.75 -17.44 -15.39
N TYR A 68 22.19 -17.39 -14.18
CA TYR A 68 22.65 -18.18 -13.03
C TYR A 68 21.48 -18.92 -12.38
N GLY A 69 21.77 -20.01 -11.69
CA GLY A 69 20.85 -20.61 -10.75
C GLY A 69 20.52 -19.61 -9.62
N TYR A 70 19.36 -19.76 -9.02
CA TYR A 70 18.98 -18.99 -7.83
C TYR A 70 19.58 -19.66 -6.58
N SER A 71 20.10 -18.87 -5.65
CA SER A 71 20.60 -19.34 -4.36
C SER A 71 19.97 -18.52 -3.23
N GLU A 72 19.25 -19.16 -2.33
CA GLU A 72 18.72 -18.49 -1.13
C GLU A 72 19.80 -18.16 -0.10
N GLU A 73 20.92 -18.90 -0.12
CA GLU A 73 22.02 -18.73 0.83
C GLU A 73 22.99 -17.61 0.43
N ALA A 74 23.00 -17.24 -0.84
CA ALA A 74 23.86 -16.17 -1.34
C ALA A 74 23.22 -14.80 -1.11
N THR A 75 23.99 -13.83 -0.61
CA THR A 75 23.50 -12.45 -0.33
C THR A 75 23.00 -11.70 -1.56
N ASP A 76 23.45 -12.08 -2.75
CA ASP A 76 23.03 -11.55 -4.04
C ASP A 76 22.09 -12.51 -4.80
N HIS A 77 21.65 -13.57 -4.14
CA HIS A 77 20.79 -14.62 -4.69
C HIS A 77 21.33 -15.30 -5.95
N VAL A 78 22.63 -15.26 -6.19
CA VAL A 78 23.27 -15.83 -7.38
C VAL A 78 23.97 -17.14 -7.04
N GLY A 79 23.52 -18.21 -7.69
CA GLY A 79 24.10 -19.55 -7.65
C GLY A 79 25.09 -19.81 -8.80
N ASP A 80 25.13 -21.05 -9.26
CA ASP A 80 26.05 -21.47 -10.33
C ASP A 80 25.69 -20.86 -11.69
N TYR A 81 26.70 -20.52 -12.47
CA TYR A 81 26.53 -20.06 -13.85
C TYR A 81 25.99 -21.19 -14.75
N LEU A 82 24.86 -20.90 -15.43
CA LEU A 82 24.15 -21.88 -16.26
C LEU A 82 24.54 -21.88 -17.75
N SER A 83 25.69 -21.30 -18.07
CA SER A 83 26.26 -21.28 -19.42
C SER A 83 25.38 -20.64 -20.50
N GLN A 84 24.54 -19.71 -20.11
CA GLN A 84 23.80 -18.85 -21.05
C GLN A 84 24.25 -17.40 -20.86
N ASP A 85 24.85 -16.84 -21.92
CA ASP A 85 25.27 -15.46 -22.02
C ASP A 85 24.65 -14.86 -23.28
N LYS A 86 23.85 -13.83 -23.15
CA LYS A 86 23.05 -13.22 -24.23
C LYS A 86 23.44 -11.78 -24.42
N THR A 87 24.05 -11.49 -25.56
CA THR A 87 24.38 -10.11 -25.97
C THR A 87 23.10 -9.34 -26.29
N CYS A 88 23.03 -8.11 -25.80
CA CYS A 88 21.97 -7.18 -26.12
C CYS A 88 22.32 -6.41 -27.40
N SER A 89 21.33 -6.22 -28.27
CA SER A 89 21.48 -5.37 -29.45
C SER A 89 21.60 -3.91 -29.02
N PHE A 90 22.58 -3.21 -29.59
CA PHE A 90 22.80 -1.80 -29.35
C PHE A 90 22.96 -1.06 -30.67
N THR A 91 22.24 -0.01 -30.91
CA THR A 91 22.38 0.90 -32.04
C THR A 91 22.70 2.30 -31.55
N ASN A 92 23.43 3.07 -32.34
CA ASN A 92 24.03 4.35 -32.00
C ASN A 92 23.01 5.48 -31.66
N ASN A 93 22.03 5.20 -30.84
CA ASN A 93 21.03 6.17 -30.39
C ASN A 93 21.00 6.25 -28.86
N ILE A 94 20.59 7.38 -28.34
CA ILE A 94 20.47 7.62 -26.90
C ILE A 94 19.52 6.59 -26.24
N TYR A 95 18.54 6.08 -27.01
CA TYR A 95 17.63 5.03 -26.57
C TYR A 95 17.67 3.86 -27.55
N THR A 96 17.93 2.68 -27.06
CA THR A 96 17.95 1.44 -27.84
C THR A 96 17.12 0.38 -27.13
N SER A 97 16.26 -0.31 -27.89
CA SER A 97 15.53 -1.45 -27.37
C SER A 97 16.19 -2.77 -27.80
N SER A 98 16.23 -3.74 -26.92
CA SER A 98 16.75 -5.08 -27.17
C SER A 98 15.86 -6.13 -26.52
N THR A 99 15.55 -7.19 -27.27
CA THR A 99 14.85 -8.35 -26.72
C THR A 99 15.83 -9.50 -26.55
N VAL A 100 15.91 -10.03 -25.33
CA VAL A 100 16.81 -11.12 -24.95
C VAL A 100 16.01 -12.24 -24.32
N THR A 101 16.10 -13.46 -24.87
CA THR A 101 15.34 -14.62 -24.38
C THR A 101 16.28 -15.72 -23.90
N PHE A 102 16.07 -16.17 -22.67
CA PHE A 102 16.66 -17.38 -22.11
C PHE A 102 15.66 -18.52 -22.25
N THR A 103 16.12 -19.67 -22.74
CA THR A 103 15.29 -20.85 -23.04
C THR A 103 15.82 -22.09 -22.33
N SER A 104 15.07 -23.18 -22.40
CA SER A 104 15.44 -24.47 -21.78
C SER A 104 15.55 -24.36 -20.24
N LEU A 105 14.73 -23.52 -19.66
CA LEU A 105 14.62 -23.37 -18.22
C LEU A 105 13.66 -24.40 -17.63
N THR A 106 13.82 -24.71 -16.36
CA THR A 106 12.89 -25.57 -15.62
C THR A 106 11.69 -24.75 -15.20
N LYS A 107 10.49 -25.31 -15.30
CA LYS A 107 9.25 -24.64 -14.86
C LYS A 107 9.26 -24.36 -13.36
N ASP A 108 8.51 -23.35 -12.94
CA ASP A 108 8.33 -22.96 -11.54
C ASP A 108 9.67 -22.86 -10.78
N THR A 109 10.65 -22.29 -11.43
CA THR A 109 12.02 -22.23 -10.91
C THR A 109 12.54 -20.79 -10.98
N LYS A 110 13.06 -20.30 -9.86
CA LYS A 110 13.74 -19.02 -9.78
C LYS A 110 15.12 -19.08 -10.42
N TYR A 111 15.48 -18.03 -11.10
CA TYR A 111 16.79 -17.84 -11.73
C TYR A 111 17.29 -16.43 -11.44
N SER A 112 18.61 -16.31 -11.36
CA SER A 112 19.29 -15.03 -11.24
C SER A 112 19.91 -14.62 -12.56
N PHE A 113 19.79 -13.34 -12.89
CA PHE A 113 20.29 -12.76 -14.13
C PHE A 113 21.20 -11.59 -13.77
N ARG A 114 22.44 -11.63 -14.23
CA ARG A 114 23.38 -10.52 -14.08
C ARG A 114 23.54 -9.77 -15.39
N PHE A 115 23.27 -8.49 -15.35
CA PHE A 115 23.45 -7.58 -16.48
C PHE A 115 24.84 -6.96 -16.42
N TYR A 116 25.61 -7.16 -17.47
CA TYR A 116 26.99 -6.70 -17.60
C TYR A 116 27.16 -5.77 -18.80
N VAL A 117 28.18 -4.95 -18.72
CA VAL A 117 28.77 -4.28 -19.88
C VAL A 117 30.22 -4.71 -19.99
N THR A 118 30.62 -5.25 -21.14
CA THR A 118 32.01 -5.64 -21.40
C THR A 118 32.71 -4.56 -22.20
N PHE A 119 33.87 -4.13 -21.70
CA PHE A 119 34.74 -3.16 -22.35
C PHE A 119 36.20 -3.61 -22.25
N ASN A 120 36.90 -3.72 -23.39
CA ASN A 120 38.29 -4.18 -23.45
C ASN A 120 38.51 -5.50 -22.67
N GLU A 121 37.66 -6.50 -22.88
CA GLU A 121 37.68 -7.80 -22.22
C GLU A 121 37.42 -7.78 -20.69
N ALA A 122 37.16 -6.62 -20.12
CA ALA A 122 36.74 -6.49 -18.73
C ALA A 122 35.22 -6.37 -18.63
N GLU A 123 34.62 -7.18 -17.76
CA GLU A 123 33.18 -7.14 -17.47
C GLU A 123 32.91 -6.27 -16.26
N GLU A 124 31.94 -5.38 -16.37
CA GLU A 124 31.40 -4.59 -15.27
C GLU A 124 29.95 -4.99 -15.01
N LEU A 125 29.65 -5.43 -13.80
CA LEU A 125 28.30 -5.76 -13.37
C LEU A 125 27.51 -4.46 -13.12
N LEU A 126 26.38 -4.29 -13.81
CA LEU A 126 25.49 -3.16 -13.64
C LEU A 126 24.31 -3.47 -12.72
N ASP A 127 23.73 -4.68 -12.85
CA ASP A 127 22.54 -5.03 -12.08
C ASP A 127 22.40 -6.55 -11.93
N THR A 128 21.62 -6.97 -10.93
CA THR A 128 21.27 -8.39 -10.70
C THR A 128 19.76 -8.51 -10.53
N TRP A 129 19.15 -9.40 -11.28
CA TRP A 129 17.70 -9.58 -11.30
C TRP A 129 17.34 -11.03 -10.97
N VAL A 130 16.23 -11.23 -10.27
CA VAL A 130 15.69 -12.56 -9.97
C VAL A 130 14.30 -12.68 -10.58
N PHE A 131 14.09 -13.68 -11.41
CA PHE A 131 12.81 -14.00 -12.02
C PHE A 131 12.56 -15.51 -12.02
N ALA A 132 11.29 -15.91 -11.93
CA ALA A 132 10.88 -17.29 -12.02
C ALA A 132 10.23 -17.60 -13.37
N THR A 133 10.43 -18.83 -13.87
CA THR A 133 9.58 -19.39 -14.93
C THR A 133 8.17 -19.61 -14.40
N SER A 134 7.17 -19.57 -15.30
CA SER A 134 5.79 -19.81 -14.91
C SER A 134 5.51 -21.28 -14.58
N ASN A 135 4.48 -21.53 -13.78
CA ASN A 135 3.93 -22.84 -13.53
C ASN A 135 2.98 -23.21 -14.70
N ASP A 136 3.15 -24.37 -15.32
CA ASP A 136 2.28 -24.83 -16.42
C ASP A 136 0.95 -25.42 -15.94
N ASN A 137 0.79 -25.57 -14.63
CA ASN A 137 -0.46 -26.02 -14.03
C ASN A 137 -1.42 -24.88 -13.64
N ALA A 138 -0.98 -23.63 -13.78
CA ALA A 138 -1.83 -22.50 -13.46
C ALA A 138 -3.06 -22.46 -14.38
N LYS A 139 -4.25 -22.37 -13.78
CA LYS A 139 -5.51 -22.24 -14.50
C LYS A 139 -5.62 -20.84 -15.10
N GLU A 140 -5.99 -20.79 -16.37
CA GLU A 140 -6.16 -19.53 -17.09
C GLU A 140 -7.49 -18.88 -16.74
N ILE A 141 -7.45 -17.62 -16.31
CA ILE A 141 -8.61 -16.77 -16.06
C ILE A 141 -8.77 -15.82 -17.25
N LYS A 142 -9.84 -15.97 -18.01
CA LYS A 142 -10.12 -15.18 -19.22
C LYS A 142 -11.41 -14.36 -19.14
N THR A 143 -12.30 -14.75 -18.25
CA THR A 143 -13.64 -14.16 -18.11
C THR A 143 -13.99 -13.92 -16.64
N LYS A 144 -15.06 -13.14 -16.39
CA LYS A 144 -15.66 -12.95 -15.06
C LYS A 144 -16.01 -14.30 -14.42
N ASP A 145 -16.58 -15.21 -15.18
CA ASP A 145 -17.01 -16.53 -14.68
C ASP A 145 -15.82 -17.39 -14.28
N ASP A 146 -14.71 -17.33 -15.03
CA ASP A 146 -13.47 -18.02 -14.64
C ASP A 146 -12.95 -17.48 -13.31
N PHE A 147 -12.95 -16.14 -13.12
CA PHE A 147 -12.52 -15.50 -11.89
C PHE A 147 -13.41 -15.91 -10.70
N LEU A 148 -14.72 -15.82 -10.87
CA LEU A 148 -15.68 -16.22 -9.82
C LEU A 148 -15.62 -17.71 -9.52
N GLY A 149 -15.27 -18.55 -10.49
CA GLY A 149 -15.10 -20.00 -10.35
C GLY A 149 -13.88 -20.42 -9.52
N MET A 150 -12.96 -19.50 -9.19
CA MET A 150 -11.80 -19.79 -8.32
C MET A 150 -12.20 -20.30 -6.93
N VAL A 151 -13.41 -19.99 -6.46
CA VAL A 151 -13.93 -20.45 -5.16
C VAL A 151 -14.06 -21.96 -5.06
N ASP A 152 -14.14 -22.67 -6.19
CA ASP A 152 -14.26 -24.13 -6.24
C ASP A 152 -12.91 -24.84 -6.01
N ASP A 153 -11.81 -24.12 -6.11
CA ASP A 153 -10.45 -24.64 -5.93
C ASP A 153 -9.55 -23.57 -5.29
N PRO A 154 -9.72 -23.31 -3.99
CA PRO A 154 -9.04 -22.18 -3.31
C PRO A 154 -7.53 -22.37 -3.12
N ASP A 155 -6.99 -23.56 -3.33
CA ASP A 155 -5.56 -23.88 -3.31
C ASP A 155 -4.94 -23.93 -4.71
N GLY A 156 -5.73 -23.65 -5.76
CA GLY A 156 -5.28 -23.61 -7.14
C GLY A 156 -4.37 -22.44 -7.47
N ASP A 157 -3.47 -22.64 -8.44
CA ASP A 157 -2.71 -21.57 -9.06
C ASP A 157 -3.48 -21.00 -10.25
N TYR A 158 -3.51 -19.68 -10.37
CA TYR A 158 -4.28 -18.96 -11.39
C TYR A 158 -3.45 -17.90 -12.09
N THR A 159 -3.69 -17.74 -13.38
CA THR A 159 -3.07 -16.70 -14.19
C THR A 159 -4.13 -15.91 -14.95
N LEU A 160 -4.14 -14.61 -14.79
CA LEU A 160 -5.02 -13.73 -15.54
C LEU A 160 -4.49 -13.57 -16.97
N MET A 161 -5.33 -13.85 -17.96
CA MET A 161 -4.94 -13.85 -19.37
C MET A 161 -5.51 -12.64 -20.13
N ASN A 162 -6.50 -11.95 -19.57
CA ASN A 162 -7.14 -10.77 -20.13
C ASN A 162 -7.48 -9.80 -19.01
N ASN A 163 -7.72 -8.55 -19.36
CA ASN A 163 -8.41 -7.64 -18.46
C ASN A 163 -9.84 -8.14 -18.23
N ILE A 164 -10.29 -8.11 -16.97
CA ILE A 164 -11.66 -8.47 -16.57
C ILE A 164 -12.38 -7.20 -16.15
N ASP A 165 -13.36 -6.82 -16.94
CA ASP A 165 -14.30 -5.74 -16.62
C ASP A 165 -15.60 -6.35 -16.11
N PHE A 166 -15.95 -6.04 -14.85
CA PHE A 166 -17.19 -6.52 -14.24
C PHE A 166 -18.42 -5.72 -14.70
N GLU A 167 -18.23 -4.59 -15.42
CA GLU A 167 -19.32 -3.76 -15.96
C GLU A 167 -20.34 -3.30 -14.88
N GLY A 168 -19.90 -3.17 -13.64
CA GLY A 168 -20.74 -2.84 -12.48
C GLY A 168 -21.41 -4.03 -11.81
N ASP A 169 -21.09 -5.25 -12.23
CA ASP A 169 -21.63 -6.46 -11.59
C ASP A 169 -21.09 -6.64 -10.16
N GLU A 170 -21.90 -7.30 -9.37
CA GLU A 170 -21.59 -7.58 -7.97
C GLU A 170 -20.75 -8.84 -7.81
N ILE A 171 -19.62 -8.72 -7.11
CA ILE A 171 -18.83 -9.88 -6.67
C ILE A 171 -19.40 -10.39 -5.35
N SER A 172 -19.77 -11.66 -5.30
CA SER A 172 -20.29 -12.31 -4.12
C SER A 172 -19.69 -13.69 -3.90
N GLY A 173 -19.54 -14.09 -2.64
CA GLY A 173 -19.14 -15.43 -2.28
C GLY A 173 -17.65 -15.77 -2.41
N MET A 174 -16.78 -14.79 -2.68
CA MET A 174 -15.34 -15.00 -2.87
C MET A 174 -14.62 -15.24 -1.55
N PHE A 175 -14.22 -16.50 -1.27
CA PHE A 175 -13.38 -16.89 -0.13
C PHE A 175 -13.89 -16.34 1.22
N THR A 176 -15.16 -16.60 1.54
CA THR A 176 -15.94 -15.88 2.57
C THR A 176 -15.64 -16.26 4.03
N SER A 177 -14.70 -17.15 4.29
CA SER A 177 -14.31 -17.56 5.65
C SER A 177 -12.86 -18.03 5.69
N GLU A 178 -12.26 -18.04 6.88
CA GLU A 178 -10.91 -18.57 7.09
C GLU A 178 -10.76 -20.02 6.59
N SER A 179 -11.76 -20.86 6.78
CA SER A 179 -11.74 -22.26 6.31
C SER A 179 -11.89 -22.42 4.80
N LYS A 180 -12.19 -21.34 4.08
CA LYS A 180 -12.32 -21.27 2.62
C LYS A 180 -11.40 -20.19 2.06
N ALA A 181 -10.37 -19.79 2.80
CA ALA A 181 -9.42 -18.80 2.37
C ALA A 181 -8.72 -19.22 1.07
N PHE A 182 -8.39 -18.27 0.24
CA PHE A 182 -7.52 -18.52 -0.90
C PHE A 182 -6.10 -18.79 -0.40
N THR A 183 -5.50 -19.90 -0.84
CA THR A 183 -4.18 -20.37 -0.38
C THR A 183 -3.20 -20.59 -1.52
N GLY A 184 -3.65 -20.48 -2.77
CA GLY A 184 -2.85 -20.67 -3.98
C GLY A 184 -2.11 -19.42 -4.45
N THR A 185 -1.70 -19.44 -5.71
CA THR A 185 -1.07 -18.31 -6.39
C THR A 185 -2.04 -17.67 -7.36
N PHE A 186 -2.16 -16.33 -7.31
CA PHE A 186 -2.83 -15.53 -8.33
C PHE A 186 -1.84 -14.57 -8.99
N ASP A 187 -1.52 -14.83 -10.27
CA ASP A 187 -0.65 -13.97 -11.07
C ASP A 187 -1.49 -13.17 -12.08
N GLY A 188 -1.64 -11.89 -11.82
CA GLY A 188 -2.38 -10.98 -12.69
C GLY A 188 -1.70 -10.68 -14.02
N LYS A 189 -0.41 -11.01 -14.21
CA LYS A 189 0.36 -10.72 -15.44
C LYS A 189 0.28 -9.27 -15.92
N GLY A 190 0.00 -8.33 -15.04
CA GLY A 190 -0.22 -6.93 -15.37
C GLY A 190 -1.59 -6.61 -15.97
N HIS A 191 -2.49 -7.57 -16.02
CA HIS A 191 -3.87 -7.34 -16.41
C HIS A 191 -4.68 -6.67 -15.31
N THR A 192 -5.82 -6.10 -15.72
CA THR A 192 -6.70 -5.31 -14.86
C THR A 192 -7.96 -6.07 -14.50
N ILE A 193 -8.38 -5.95 -13.23
CA ILE A 193 -9.73 -6.26 -12.75
C ILE A 193 -10.40 -4.93 -12.40
N SER A 194 -11.57 -4.64 -12.99
CA SER A 194 -12.22 -3.33 -12.88
C SER A 194 -13.72 -3.37 -12.78
N ASN A 195 -14.31 -2.22 -12.37
CA ASN A 195 -15.74 -1.92 -12.40
C ASN A 195 -16.61 -2.96 -11.68
N PHE A 196 -16.23 -3.36 -10.49
CA PHE A 196 -16.98 -4.33 -9.68
C PHE A 196 -17.57 -3.67 -8.42
N LYS A 197 -18.62 -4.30 -7.90
CA LYS A 197 -19.18 -4.02 -6.57
C LYS A 197 -18.98 -5.22 -5.66
N PHE A 198 -18.97 -4.99 -4.36
CA PHE A 198 -19.02 -6.09 -3.40
C PHE A 198 -20.43 -6.26 -2.86
N SER A 199 -20.84 -7.53 -2.70
CA SER A 199 -22.02 -7.85 -1.90
C SER A 199 -21.72 -7.64 -0.41
N THR A 200 -22.77 -7.61 0.40
CA THR A 200 -22.65 -7.51 1.87
C THR A 200 -21.90 -8.68 2.52
N SER A 201 -21.60 -9.74 1.79
CA SER A 201 -20.84 -10.91 2.25
C SER A 201 -19.36 -10.90 1.84
N ASN A 202 -18.97 -9.98 0.97
CA ASN A 202 -17.59 -9.86 0.49
C ASN A 202 -16.91 -8.62 1.04
N PHE A 203 -15.69 -8.82 1.50
CA PHE A 203 -14.88 -7.76 2.11
C PHE A 203 -13.59 -7.46 1.34
N GLY A 204 -13.52 -7.88 0.08
CA GLY A 204 -12.41 -7.71 -0.84
C GLY A 204 -12.56 -8.62 -2.06
N LEU A 205 -11.74 -8.43 -3.11
CA LEU A 205 -11.63 -9.40 -4.22
C LEU A 205 -11.33 -10.81 -3.67
N PHE A 206 -10.53 -10.86 -2.61
CA PHE A 206 -10.33 -12.05 -1.77
C PHE A 206 -10.77 -11.72 -0.36
N SER A 207 -11.94 -12.21 0.10
CA SER A 207 -12.37 -11.90 1.47
C SER A 207 -11.41 -12.45 2.51
N TYR A 208 -10.85 -13.65 2.29
CA TYR A 208 -9.82 -14.28 3.13
C TYR A 208 -8.71 -14.90 2.29
N THR A 209 -7.46 -14.68 2.70
CA THR A 209 -6.27 -15.36 2.18
C THR A 209 -5.44 -15.93 3.32
N ASP A 210 -4.83 -17.12 3.12
CA ASP A 210 -3.92 -17.74 4.09
C ASP A 210 -2.79 -18.48 3.37
N GLY A 211 -1.56 -18.03 3.49
CA GLY A 211 -0.42 -18.60 2.79
C GLY A 211 -0.37 -18.35 1.28
N ALA A 212 -1.23 -17.51 0.75
CA ALA A 212 -1.35 -17.23 -0.68
C ALA A 212 -0.23 -16.34 -1.22
N THR A 213 -0.11 -16.30 -2.56
CA THR A 213 0.69 -15.30 -3.28
C THR A 213 -0.18 -14.60 -4.30
N ILE A 214 -0.28 -13.27 -4.22
CA ILE A 214 -1.03 -12.44 -5.18
C ILE A 214 -0.05 -11.41 -5.77
N LYS A 215 0.07 -11.40 -7.09
CA LYS A 215 1.11 -10.57 -7.73
C LYS A 215 0.74 -10.08 -9.12
N ASN A 216 1.49 -9.04 -9.58
CA ASN A 216 1.42 -8.51 -10.95
C ASN A 216 0.00 -8.10 -11.36
N LEU A 217 -0.75 -7.43 -10.50
CA LEU A 217 -2.17 -7.15 -10.69
C LEU A 217 -2.45 -5.65 -10.70
N VAL A 218 -3.35 -5.24 -11.59
CA VAL A 218 -3.95 -3.91 -11.55
C VAL A 218 -5.42 -4.04 -11.14
N VAL A 219 -5.82 -3.29 -10.12
CA VAL A 219 -7.21 -3.24 -9.65
C VAL A 219 -7.73 -1.83 -9.81
N VAL A 220 -8.86 -1.66 -10.50
CA VAL A 220 -9.52 -0.37 -10.63
C VAL A 220 -10.94 -0.48 -10.10
N GLY A 221 -11.24 0.24 -9.03
CA GLY A 221 -12.53 0.14 -8.36
C GLY A 221 -13.70 0.53 -9.27
N SER A 222 -13.63 1.73 -9.88
CA SER A 222 -14.58 2.19 -10.89
C SER A 222 -13.96 3.33 -11.68
N ASP A 223 -14.32 3.48 -12.96
CA ASP A 223 -14.06 4.72 -13.67
C ASP A 223 -15.23 5.72 -13.48
N GLU A 224 -15.03 6.99 -13.88
CA GLU A 224 -16.05 8.04 -13.72
C GLU A 224 -17.38 7.72 -14.41
N ASP A 225 -17.36 6.99 -15.53
CA ASP A 225 -18.56 6.61 -16.29
C ASP A 225 -19.42 5.58 -15.54
N TYR A 226 -18.82 4.80 -14.65
CA TYR A 226 -19.50 3.80 -13.83
C TYR A 226 -19.89 4.32 -12.45
N LEU A 227 -19.19 5.31 -11.90
CA LEU A 227 -19.54 5.90 -10.60
C LEU A 227 -20.98 6.39 -10.55
N ASP A 228 -21.46 7.04 -11.63
CA ASP A 228 -22.85 7.51 -11.71
C ASP A 228 -23.87 6.36 -11.83
N LYS A 229 -23.49 5.24 -12.41
CA LYS A 229 -24.33 4.04 -12.51
C LYS A 229 -24.31 3.19 -11.24
N MET A 230 -23.23 3.30 -10.47
CA MET A 230 -23.02 2.55 -9.22
C MET A 230 -23.53 3.30 -7.99
N ARG A 231 -23.82 4.59 -8.14
CA ARG A 231 -24.50 5.36 -7.08
C ARG A 231 -25.95 4.91 -7.03
N ASP A 232 -26.42 4.62 -5.80
CA ASP A 232 -27.85 4.48 -5.60
C ASP A 232 -28.56 5.83 -5.84
N SER A 233 -29.90 5.83 -5.77
CA SER A 233 -30.71 7.05 -5.91
C SER A 233 -30.39 8.14 -4.87
N GLU A 234 -29.54 7.85 -3.89
CA GLU A 234 -29.09 8.75 -2.83
C GLU A 234 -27.64 9.25 -3.03
N GLY A 235 -26.98 8.84 -4.13
CA GLY A 235 -25.64 9.29 -4.50
C GLY A 235 -24.48 8.59 -3.78
N ASN A 236 -24.73 7.46 -3.13
CA ASN A 236 -23.72 6.67 -2.45
C ASN A 236 -22.91 5.84 -3.45
N GLY A 237 -21.58 5.89 -3.39
CA GLY A 237 -20.65 5.04 -4.14
C GLY A 237 -20.76 3.56 -3.74
N ILE A 238 -19.72 2.77 -4.00
CA ILE A 238 -19.72 1.35 -3.59
C ILE A 238 -20.07 1.27 -2.12
N GLU A 239 -21.33 1.04 -1.81
CA GLU A 239 -21.81 0.83 -0.46
C GLU A 239 -21.38 -0.59 -0.05
N ILE A 240 -20.12 -0.72 0.38
CA ILE A 240 -19.71 -1.90 1.09
C ILE A 240 -20.34 -1.76 2.46
N ILE A 241 -21.50 -2.45 2.61
CA ILE A 241 -22.21 -2.71 3.85
C ILE A 241 -23.27 -1.66 4.22
N ASN A 242 -24.46 -1.90 3.75
CA ASN A 242 -25.67 -1.73 4.54
C ASN A 242 -25.86 -2.98 5.44
N GLY A 243 -24.84 -3.35 6.21
CA GLY A 243 -25.00 -4.34 7.24
C GLY A 243 -25.64 -3.65 8.44
N ASP A 244 -26.91 -3.87 8.67
CA ASP A 244 -27.46 -3.69 10.00
C ASP A 244 -26.77 -4.71 10.91
N TYR A 245 -25.54 -4.38 11.37
CA TYR A 245 -24.81 -5.17 12.37
C TYR A 245 -25.48 -5.13 13.75
N SER A 246 -26.77 -4.76 13.80
CA SER A 246 -27.53 -4.57 15.03
C SER A 246 -27.70 -5.85 15.84
N THR A 247 -27.43 -7.03 15.28
CA THR A 247 -27.75 -8.32 15.91
C THR A 247 -26.60 -9.32 16.04
N GLY A 248 -25.39 -9.04 15.55
CA GLY A 248 -24.26 -9.95 15.63
C GLY A 248 -22.93 -9.27 15.92
N ARG A 249 -22.20 -9.73 16.93
CA ARG A 249 -20.82 -9.31 17.26
C ARG A 249 -19.84 -9.92 16.24
N SER A 250 -19.89 -9.54 14.99
CA SER A 250 -18.88 -9.98 14.02
C SER A 250 -17.99 -8.80 13.64
N SER A 251 -16.68 -8.92 13.87
CA SER A 251 -15.69 -8.02 13.35
C SER A 251 -15.70 -8.06 11.83
N ALA A 252 -15.53 -6.93 11.17
CA ALA A 252 -15.42 -6.84 9.73
C ALA A 252 -14.06 -6.27 9.33
N ASN A 253 -13.40 -6.94 8.38
CA ASN A 253 -12.14 -6.49 7.81
C ASN A 253 -12.38 -6.23 6.32
N ILE A 254 -12.26 -4.97 5.89
CA ILE A 254 -12.65 -4.50 4.56
C ILE A 254 -11.44 -3.92 3.85
N GLY A 255 -11.14 -4.44 2.67
CA GLY A 255 -10.13 -3.91 1.76
C GLY A 255 -10.48 -4.24 0.32
N ILE A 256 -10.10 -3.40 -0.65
CA ILE A 256 -10.49 -3.66 -2.05
C ILE A 256 -9.84 -4.95 -2.58
N LEU A 257 -8.59 -5.19 -2.23
CA LEU A 257 -7.87 -6.39 -2.63
C LEU A 257 -8.20 -7.56 -1.72
N VAL A 258 -8.07 -7.36 -0.41
CA VAL A 258 -8.28 -8.44 0.56
C VAL A 258 -8.90 -7.93 1.86
N GLY A 259 -9.90 -8.66 2.36
CA GLY A 259 -10.49 -8.37 3.66
C GLY A 259 -9.55 -8.75 4.79
N THR A 260 -9.21 -10.05 4.88
CA THR A 260 -8.28 -10.60 5.88
C THR A 260 -7.18 -11.40 5.20
N ALA A 261 -5.94 -11.00 5.40
CA ALA A 261 -4.76 -11.68 4.90
C ALA A 261 -3.96 -12.30 6.07
N THR A 262 -3.63 -13.58 5.96
CA THR A 262 -2.75 -14.29 6.89
C THR A 262 -1.63 -14.95 6.11
N ASN A 263 -0.38 -14.81 6.53
CA ASN A 263 0.80 -15.42 5.90
C ASN A 263 0.87 -15.22 4.37
N THR A 264 0.29 -14.15 3.84
CA THR A 264 0.11 -13.93 2.40
C THR A 264 1.16 -12.96 1.86
N GLU A 265 1.61 -13.22 0.62
CA GLU A 265 2.54 -12.35 -0.10
C GLU A 265 1.82 -11.57 -1.19
N PHE A 266 1.99 -10.25 -1.18
CA PHE A 266 1.48 -9.33 -2.18
C PHE A 266 2.65 -8.61 -2.84
N ALA A 267 2.75 -8.69 -4.18
CA ALA A 267 3.86 -8.10 -4.91
C ALA A 267 3.43 -7.46 -6.24
N ASP A 268 3.97 -6.28 -6.53
CA ASP A 268 3.77 -5.61 -7.83
C ASP A 268 2.29 -5.38 -8.16
N ILE A 269 1.57 -4.73 -7.25
CA ILE A 269 0.13 -4.48 -7.37
C ILE A 269 -0.15 -2.98 -7.41
N THR A 270 -0.94 -2.57 -8.38
CA THR A 270 -1.46 -1.20 -8.46
C THR A 270 -2.97 -1.21 -8.25
N ILE A 271 -3.45 -0.30 -7.42
CA ILE A 271 -4.87 -0.13 -7.10
C ILE A 271 -5.24 1.32 -7.36
N ASP A 272 -6.35 1.55 -8.03
CA ASP A 272 -6.82 2.90 -8.36
C ASP A 272 -8.34 3.03 -8.23
N ASN A 273 -8.81 4.26 -7.95
CA ASN A 273 -10.23 4.60 -7.87
C ASN A 273 -11.03 3.75 -6.87
N VAL A 274 -10.60 3.72 -5.63
CA VAL A 274 -11.25 2.97 -4.54
C VAL A 274 -12.17 3.87 -3.74
N ASN A 275 -13.45 3.54 -3.69
CA ASN A 275 -14.43 4.20 -2.83
C ASN A 275 -15.03 3.18 -1.84
N ILE A 276 -14.75 3.37 -0.56
CA ILE A 276 -15.28 2.53 0.51
C ILE A 276 -16.08 3.42 1.46
N SER A 277 -17.40 3.25 1.48
CA SER A 277 -18.28 3.90 2.44
C SER A 277 -18.80 2.88 3.45
N VAL A 278 -18.57 3.13 4.73
CA VAL A 278 -18.98 2.23 5.81
C VAL A 278 -19.95 2.93 6.74
N LYS A 279 -21.14 2.37 6.85
CA LYS A 279 -22.16 2.75 7.85
C LYS A 279 -22.32 1.61 8.84
N GLY A 280 -22.36 1.89 10.13
CA GLY A 280 -22.55 0.80 11.11
C GLY A 280 -22.96 1.31 12.48
N ASN A 281 -23.78 0.52 13.16
CA ASN A 281 -24.32 0.84 14.48
C ASN A 281 -24.13 -0.34 15.46
N SER A 282 -23.02 -1.02 15.41
CA SER A 282 -22.75 -2.17 16.27
C SER A 282 -21.52 -1.95 17.16
N SER A 283 -21.29 -2.83 18.12
CA SER A 283 -20.12 -2.82 18.99
C SER A 283 -18.98 -3.73 18.48
N ALA A 284 -18.97 -4.08 17.20
CA ALA A 284 -17.95 -4.91 16.59
C ALA A 284 -16.70 -4.11 16.21
N ASP A 285 -15.58 -4.79 16.07
CA ASP A 285 -14.34 -4.19 15.57
C ASP A 285 -14.37 -4.11 14.04
N LEU A 286 -13.97 -2.97 13.51
CA LEU A 286 -13.94 -2.68 12.08
C LEU A 286 -12.53 -2.30 11.66
N ASN A 287 -11.95 -3.05 10.71
CA ASN A 287 -10.70 -2.70 10.07
C ASN A 287 -10.94 -2.37 8.61
N VAL A 288 -10.65 -1.14 8.19
CA VAL A 288 -10.93 -0.65 6.82
C VAL A 288 -9.65 -0.13 6.20
N GLY A 289 -9.29 -0.68 5.04
CA GLY A 289 -8.15 -0.20 4.25
C GLY A 289 -8.47 -0.13 2.77
N GLY A 290 -7.85 0.80 2.07
CA GLY A 290 -7.96 0.86 0.60
C GLY A 290 -7.39 -0.39 -0.08
N VAL A 291 -6.38 -1.03 0.52
CA VAL A 291 -5.79 -2.28 0.02
C VAL A 291 -6.25 -3.48 0.84
N VAL A 292 -6.03 -3.45 2.14
CA VAL A 292 -6.30 -4.57 3.05
C VAL A 292 -7.02 -4.11 4.30
N GLY A 293 -8.05 -4.85 4.72
CA GLY A 293 -8.72 -4.61 6.00
C GLY A 293 -7.82 -4.97 7.17
N LYS A 294 -7.38 -6.22 7.24
CA LYS A 294 -6.48 -6.73 8.27
C LYS A 294 -5.43 -7.67 7.69
N ALA A 295 -4.18 -7.44 7.98
CA ALA A 295 -3.07 -8.29 7.60
C ALA A 295 -2.30 -8.80 8.83
N VAL A 296 -2.01 -10.10 8.86
CA VAL A 296 -1.24 -10.76 9.91
C VAL A 296 -0.15 -11.61 9.24
N ASP A 297 1.10 -11.45 9.64
CA ASP A 297 2.26 -12.18 9.11
C ASP A 297 2.34 -12.19 7.58
N SER A 298 1.83 -11.12 6.96
CA SER A 298 1.75 -10.95 5.51
C SER A 298 2.73 -9.89 5.04
N SER A 299 3.12 -9.94 3.77
CA SER A 299 4.08 -9.00 3.20
C SER A 299 3.54 -8.29 1.97
N PHE A 300 3.87 -7.00 1.86
CA PHE A 300 3.50 -6.14 0.74
C PHE A 300 4.78 -5.54 0.13
N THR A 301 5.05 -5.83 -1.12
CA THR A 301 6.21 -5.29 -1.84
C THR A 301 5.75 -4.66 -3.15
N ASN A 302 6.10 -3.39 -3.38
CA ASN A 302 5.67 -2.64 -4.57
C ASN A 302 4.14 -2.62 -4.72
N VAL A 303 3.41 -2.32 -3.66
CA VAL A 303 1.95 -2.21 -3.68
C VAL A 303 1.56 -0.75 -3.51
N HIS A 304 0.84 -0.21 -4.48
CA HIS A 304 0.51 1.20 -4.56
C HIS A 304 -0.98 1.39 -4.76
N ALA A 305 -1.60 2.28 -3.99
CA ALA A 305 -3.00 2.64 -4.11
C ALA A 305 -3.15 4.16 -4.33
N THR A 306 -3.93 4.55 -5.32
CA THR A 306 -4.22 5.94 -5.65
C THR A 306 -5.71 6.19 -5.72
N ASN A 307 -6.11 7.45 -5.54
CA ASN A 307 -7.52 7.85 -5.57
C ASN A 307 -8.40 7.02 -4.62
N VAL A 308 -7.91 6.81 -3.39
CA VAL A 308 -8.63 6.08 -2.35
C VAL A 308 -9.51 7.04 -1.56
N SER A 309 -10.79 6.75 -1.47
CA SER A 309 -11.74 7.46 -0.61
C SER A 309 -12.32 6.50 0.43
N LEU A 310 -12.09 6.80 1.70
CA LEU A 310 -12.72 6.10 2.82
C LEU A 310 -13.72 7.04 3.49
N GLU A 311 -14.98 6.65 3.50
CA GLU A 311 -16.06 7.44 4.08
C GLU A 311 -16.73 6.69 5.24
N PHE A 312 -16.87 7.39 6.35
CA PHE A 312 -17.59 6.91 7.54
C PHE A 312 -18.73 7.89 7.86
N PRO A 313 -19.83 7.88 7.08
CA PRO A 313 -20.89 8.86 7.24
C PRO A 313 -21.44 8.93 8.66
N TYR A 314 -21.56 7.76 9.30
CA TYR A 314 -21.91 7.64 10.72
C TYR A 314 -21.55 6.25 11.23
N VAL A 315 -20.50 6.12 12.03
CA VAL A 315 -20.00 4.83 12.51
C VAL A 315 -19.90 4.78 14.03
N ARG A 316 -20.60 3.80 14.62
CA ARG A 316 -20.58 3.47 16.03
C ARG A 316 -19.85 2.12 16.25
N LEU A 317 -18.57 2.10 16.00
CA LEU A 317 -17.74 0.88 16.10
C LEU A 317 -16.38 1.22 16.67
N ASN A 318 -15.66 0.19 17.11
CA ASN A 318 -14.22 0.27 17.19
C ASN A 318 -13.66 0.27 15.76
N VAL A 319 -12.88 1.28 15.40
CA VAL A 319 -12.42 1.48 14.03
C VAL A 319 -10.91 1.53 13.98
N CYS A 320 -10.31 0.74 13.09
CA CYS A 320 -8.96 0.95 12.57
C CYS A 320 -9.09 1.25 11.08
N ALA A 321 -8.69 2.44 10.63
CA ALA A 321 -8.84 2.85 9.24
C ALA A 321 -7.57 3.50 8.68
N GLY A 322 -7.20 3.14 7.44
CA GLY A 322 -6.11 3.75 6.70
C GLY A 322 -6.25 3.56 5.19
N LEU A 323 -5.71 4.48 4.40
CA LEU A 323 -5.80 4.40 2.93
C LEU A 323 -5.11 3.16 2.36
N PHE A 324 -4.11 2.62 3.05
CA PHE A 324 -3.49 1.35 2.70
C PHE A 324 -4.12 0.21 3.49
N ALA A 325 -4.13 0.29 4.81
CA ALA A 325 -4.57 -0.81 5.66
C ALA A 325 -5.39 -0.34 6.87
N GLY A 326 -6.40 -1.13 7.26
CA GLY A 326 -7.04 -0.96 8.56
C GLY A 326 -6.09 -1.33 9.68
N SER A 327 -5.54 -2.54 9.65
CA SER A 327 -4.54 -3.02 10.61
C SER A 327 -3.51 -3.93 9.93
N ILE A 328 -2.23 -3.74 10.26
CA ILE A 328 -1.12 -4.59 9.82
C ILE A 328 -0.36 -5.05 11.05
N SER A 329 -0.08 -6.35 11.15
CA SER A 329 0.70 -6.94 12.24
C SER A 329 1.54 -8.12 11.75
N GLY A 330 2.58 -8.49 12.52
CA GLY A 330 3.44 -9.61 12.23
C GLY A 330 4.68 -9.27 11.42
N GLU A 331 5.63 -10.21 11.35
CA GLU A 331 6.96 -9.96 10.79
C GLU A 331 6.95 -9.87 9.26
N GLY A 332 5.96 -10.48 8.60
CA GLY A 332 5.93 -10.57 7.14
C GLY A 332 6.92 -11.62 6.61
N LYS A 333 7.32 -11.47 5.35
CA LYS A 333 8.26 -12.38 4.69
C LYS A 333 9.59 -11.70 4.40
N ALA A 334 10.63 -12.51 4.29
CA ALA A 334 11.96 -12.03 3.93
C ALA A 334 12.00 -11.53 2.48
N VAL A 335 12.52 -10.32 2.30
CA VAL A 335 12.88 -9.76 0.99
C VAL A 335 14.36 -9.43 1.06
N ASP A 336 15.16 -10.04 0.20
CA ASP A 336 16.61 -10.01 0.30
C ASP A 336 17.12 -10.58 1.65
N THR A 337 17.79 -9.78 2.45
CA THR A 337 18.35 -10.17 3.75
C THR A 337 17.52 -9.71 4.95
N GLU A 338 16.44 -8.97 4.72
CA GLU A 338 15.60 -8.39 5.75
C GLU A 338 14.14 -8.86 5.61
N THR A 339 13.46 -8.98 6.74
CA THR A 339 12.04 -9.34 6.76
C THR A 339 11.21 -8.06 6.78
N TYR A 340 10.35 -7.89 5.78
CA TYR A 340 9.47 -6.73 5.66
C TYR A 340 8.01 -7.14 5.78
N THR A 341 7.25 -6.34 6.52
CA THR A 341 5.79 -6.37 6.46
C THR A 341 5.30 -5.52 5.28
N ALA A 342 5.94 -4.37 5.03
CA ALA A 342 5.68 -3.56 3.84
C ALA A 342 6.97 -2.86 3.38
N LYS A 343 7.26 -2.94 2.07
CA LYS A 343 8.42 -2.29 1.45
C LYS A 343 8.03 -1.67 0.13
N ASN A 344 8.41 -0.39 -0.06
CA ASN A 344 8.09 0.37 -1.25
C ASN A 344 6.58 0.35 -1.55
N THR A 345 5.79 0.77 -0.57
CA THR A 345 4.34 0.80 -0.67
C THR A 345 3.79 2.21 -0.48
N SER A 346 2.64 2.49 -1.06
CA SER A 346 2.03 3.81 -0.92
C SER A 346 0.52 3.80 -0.97
N ALA A 347 -0.08 4.86 -0.41
CA ALA A 347 -1.48 5.15 -0.61
C ALA A 347 -1.72 6.67 -0.74
N GLU A 348 -2.67 7.05 -1.59
CA GLU A 348 -3.07 8.44 -1.80
C GLU A 348 -4.58 8.57 -1.77
N GLY A 349 -5.11 9.56 -1.05
CA GLY A 349 -6.55 9.76 -1.01
C GLY A 349 -7.08 10.54 0.17
N THR A 350 -8.33 10.26 0.51
CA THR A 350 -9.08 10.96 1.54
C THR A 350 -9.71 10.01 2.55
N ILE A 351 -9.76 10.44 3.81
CA ILE A 351 -10.51 9.78 4.87
C ILE A 351 -11.45 10.81 5.51
N THR A 352 -12.73 10.56 5.40
CA THR A 352 -13.74 11.44 5.98
C THR A 352 -14.73 10.67 6.84
N GLY A 353 -15.21 11.27 7.92
CA GLY A 353 -16.25 10.58 8.66
C GLY A 353 -16.65 11.17 10.00
N THR A 354 -17.81 10.70 10.48
CA THR A 354 -18.32 10.96 11.81
C THR A 354 -18.25 9.71 12.66
N LEU A 355 -17.44 9.77 13.72
CA LEU A 355 -17.20 8.65 14.62
C LEU A 355 -17.86 8.92 15.97
N PHE A 356 -18.59 7.95 16.49
CA PHE A 356 -19.22 8.05 17.79
C PHE A 356 -19.25 6.73 18.54
N TYR A 357 -19.45 6.78 19.85
CA TYR A 357 -19.51 5.58 20.68
C TYR A 357 -20.49 5.77 21.84
N THR A 358 -21.35 4.79 22.07
CA THR A 358 -22.40 4.88 23.08
C THR A 358 -22.25 3.91 24.24
N SER A 359 -21.29 3.00 24.20
CA SER A 359 -21.06 2.01 25.26
C SER A 359 -19.87 2.34 26.16
N SER A 360 -19.47 1.42 27.01
CA SER A 360 -18.55 1.68 28.11
C SER A 360 -17.10 1.97 27.70
N GLU A 361 -16.60 1.46 26.59
CA GLU A 361 -15.24 1.70 26.09
C GLU A 361 -15.17 1.49 24.57
N GLY A 362 -14.49 2.38 23.85
CA GLY A 362 -14.30 2.28 22.42
C GLY A 362 -13.05 3.02 21.95
N TYR A 363 -12.64 2.73 20.72
CA TYR A 363 -11.48 3.36 20.11
C TYR A 363 -11.73 3.64 18.62
N ALA A 364 -11.04 4.66 18.11
CA ALA A 364 -10.85 4.85 16.69
C ALA A 364 -9.38 5.19 16.43
N TYR A 365 -8.74 4.38 15.63
CA TYR A 365 -7.37 4.56 15.17
C TYR A 365 -7.41 4.81 13.67
N VAL A 366 -7.11 6.05 13.28
CA VAL A 366 -7.17 6.47 11.89
C VAL A 366 -5.80 6.98 11.46
N GLY A 367 -5.25 6.40 10.42
CA GLY A 367 -4.00 6.81 9.84
C GLY A 367 -4.10 7.00 8.35
N GLY A 368 -3.31 7.92 7.79
CA GLY A 368 -3.26 8.03 6.34
C GLY A 368 -2.83 6.71 5.69
N TYR A 369 -1.76 6.08 6.19
CA TYR A 369 -1.30 4.79 5.70
C TYR A 369 -2.05 3.62 6.39
N ALA A 370 -2.01 3.55 7.71
CA ALA A 370 -2.65 2.47 8.46
C ALA A 370 -3.35 2.97 9.72
N GLY A 371 -4.51 2.38 10.06
CA GLY A 371 -5.19 2.64 11.33
C GLY A 371 -4.36 2.16 12.51
N ASP A 372 -3.96 0.89 12.49
CA ASP A 372 -3.07 0.29 13.50
C ASP A 372 -1.88 -0.43 12.84
N LEU A 373 -0.69 -0.13 13.33
CA LEU A 373 0.53 -0.88 13.07
C LEU A 373 0.81 -1.76 14.29
N GLY A 374 0.36 -3.00 14.23
CA GLY A 374 0.35 -3.93 15.35
C GLY A 374 1.73 -4.51 15.71
N SER A 375 1.73 -5.73 16.26
CA SER A 375 2.89 -6.40 16.82
C SER A 375 3.89 -6.85 15.77
N SER A 376 5.17 -6.54 15.99
CA SER A 376 6.35 -6.90 15.18
C SER A 376 6.29 -6.54 13.69
N GLY A 377 7.42 -6.45 13.05
CA GLY A 377 7.53 -6.19 11.62
C GLY A 377 8.24 -4.90 11.26
N LEU A 378 8.32 -4.63 9.95
CA LEU A 378 9.01 -3.49 9.37
C LEU A 378 8.22 -2.91 8.19
N VAL A 379 7.88 -1.63 8.29
CA VAL A 379 7.42 -0.82 7.15
C VAL A 379 8.58 0.07 6.72
N SER A 380 8.99 -0.04 5.47
CA SER A 380 10.15 0.69 4.94
C SER A 380 9.88 1.30 3.58
N ASP A 381 10.58 2.40 3.29
CA ASP A 381 10.58 3.05 1.96
C ASP A 381 9.18 3.34 1.42
N SER A 382 8.26 3.68 2.32
CA SER A 382 6.83 3.80 2.03
C SER A 382 6.32 5.21 2.31
N TYR A 383 5.24 5.61 1.63
CA TYR A 383 4.67 6.93 1.84
C TYR A 383 3.14 6.94 1.78
N VAL A 384 2.59 8.02 2.27
CA VAL A 384 1.16 8.33 2.10
C VAL A 384 0.96 9.81 1.76
N VAL A 385 -0.02 10.07 0.89
CA VAL A 385 -0.56 11.42 0.64
C VAL A 385 -2.03 11.43 1.06
N ALA A 386 -2.37 12.14 2.13
CA ALA A 386 -3.68 12.02 2.74
C ALA A 386 -4.33 13.36 3.11
N ASP A 387 -5.65 13.45 2.89
CA ASP A 387 -6.53 14.42 3.54
C ASP A 387 -7.44 13.67 4.52
N ILE A 388 -7.28 13.92 5.81
CA ILE A 388 -8.04 13.27 6.87
C ILE A 388 -8.95 14.29 7.54
N THR A 389 -10.26 14.11 7.44
CA THR A 389 -11.25 14.96 8.10
C THR A 389 -12.22 14.12 8.92
N LEU A 390 -12.12 14.22 10.24
CA LEU A 390 -12.92 13.43 11.16
C LEU A 390 -13.75 14.33 12.07
N TYR A 391 -14.98 13.92 12.25
CA TYR A 391 -15.91 14.50 13.21
C TYR A 391 -16.12 13.53 14.36
N ARG A 392 -16.01 14.04 15.57
CA ARG A 392 -16.38 13.30 16.78
C ARG A 392 -17.75 13.75 17.24
N ASP A 393 -18.75 12.89 17.09
CA ASP A 393 -20.10 13.20 17.54
C ASP A 393 -20.13 13.29 19.07
N THR A 394 -20.61 14.43 19.58
CA THR A 394 -20.67 14.76 20.99
C THR A 394 -22.05 14.59 21.59
N THR A 395 -23.05 14.22 20.79
CA THR A 395 -24.45 14.11 21.23
C THR A 395 -24.76 12.92 22.12
N THR A 396 -23.81 12.00 22.30
CA THR A 396 -23.98 10.78 23.07
C THR A 396 -23.46 10.90 24.50
N THR A 397 -24.18 10.35 25.46
CA THR A 397 -24.02 10.57 26.90
C THR A 397 -22.78 9.92 27.55
N ASN A 398 -21.96 9.16 26.82
CA ASN A 398 -20.81 8.41 27.35
C ASN A 398 -19.47 8.77 26.67
N LEU A 399 -19.23 10.03 26.39
CA LEU A 399 -18.02 10.56 25.73
C LEU A 399 -16.70 10.26 26.45
N ASN A 400 -16.75 9.89 27.73
CA ASN A 400 -15.58 9.74 28.59
C ASN A 400 -14.75 8.47 28.34
N LYS A 401 -15.15 7.61 27.41
CA LYS A 401 -14.54 6.30 27.23
C LYS A 401 -14.11 5.98 25.79
N PHE A 402 -14.24 6.95 24.87
CA PHE A 402 -13.84 6.76 23.48
C PHE A 402 -12.46 7.39 23.22
N ALA A 403 -11.47 6.57 22.89
CA ALA A 403 -10.14 7.01 22.51
C ALA A 403 -10.08 7.26 21.00
N LEU A 404 -9.84 8.51 20.58
CA LEU A 404 -9.60 8.87 19.19
C LEU A 404 -8.11 9.12 18.98
N THR A 405 -7.49 8.39 18.05
CA THR A 405 -6.07 8.54 17.72
C THR A 405 -5.92 8.68 16.22
N VAL A 406 -5.36 9.78 15.78
CA VAL A 406 -5.25 10.12 14.35
C VAL A 406 -3.81 10.47 14.02
N GLY A 407 -3.28 9.90 12.93
CA GLY A 407 -1.95 10.22 12.43
C GLY A 407 -1.92 10.32 10.91
N GLY A 408 -1.09 11.20 10.37
CA GLY A 408 -0.93 11.32 8.93
C GLY A 408 -0.38 10.03 8.30
N PHE A 409 0.48 9.29 9.01
CA PHE A 409 0.95 7.96 8.61
C PHE A 409 0.16 6.86 9.32
N ALA A 410 0.22 6.78 10.64
CA ALA A 410 -0.49 5.76 11.39
C ALA A 410 -1.30 6.36 12.55
N GLY A 411 -2.52 5.84 12.77
CA GLY A 411 -3.36 6.21 13.90
C GLY A 411 -2.71 5.75 15.20
N ALA A 412 -2.42 4.47 15.31
CA ALA A 412 -1.81 3.89 16.50
C ALA A 412 -0.77 2.83 16.17
N ASN A 413 0.07 2.55 17.17
CA ASN A 413 0.89 1.35 17.27
C ASN A 413 0.68 0.79 18.67
N LEU A 414 -0.24 -0.16 18.81
CA LEU A 414 -0.77 -0.52 20.13
C LEU A 414 -0.12 -1.72 20.79
N ASN A 415 0.27 -2.72 20.05
CA ASN A 415 0.55 -4.03 20.63
C ASN A 415 1.92 -4.59 20.29
N GLY A 416 2.87 -3.79 19.76
CA GLY A 416 4.08 -4.43 19.37
C GLY A 416 5.25 -3.56 18.96
N SER A 417 6.23 -4.18 18.37
CA SER A 417 7.52 -3.64 17.97
C SER A 417 7.62 -3.39 16.46
N MET A 418 6.53 -2.96 15.83
CA MET A 418 6.58 -2.53 14.42
C MET A 418 7.59 -1.39 14.26
N ASN A 419 8.50 -1.56 13.34
CA ASN A 419 9.48 -0.54 12.97
C ASN A 419 9.01 0.23 11.74
N VAL A 420 9.30 1.52 11.68
CA VAL A 420 8.99 2.40 10.56
C VAL A 420 10.28 3.11 10.14
N LEU A 421 10.77 2.80 8.94
CA LEU A 421 12.06 3.30 8.45
C LEU A 421 11.90 3.98 7.09
N LYS A 422 12.47 5.18 6.93
CA LYS A 422 12.51 5.89 5.64
C LYS A 422 11.12 6.10 5.02
N CYS A 423 10.15 6.43 5.87
CA CYS A 423 8.76 6.64 5.44
C CYS A 423 8.39 8.13 5.48
N ALA A 424 7.40 8.50 4.68
CA ALA A 424 6.88 9.86 4.66
C ALA A 424 5.34 9.89 4.78
N ALA A 425 4.84 10.84 5.56
CA ALA A 425 3.43 11.25 5.53
C ALA A 425 3.34 12.67 4.98
N ILE A 426 2.63 12.85 3.89
CA ILE A 426 2.28 14.15 3.31
C ILE A 426 0.80 14.31 3.55
N ALA A 427 0.42 15.05 4.60
CA ALA A 427 -0.96 15.01 5.03
C ALA A 427 -1.48 16.33 5.61
N ASP A 428 -2.78 16.52 5.43
CA ASP A 428 -3.59 17.43 6.24
C ASP A 428 -4.48 16.59 7.16
N VAL A 429 -4.45 16.87 8.45
CA VAL A 429 -5.21 16.15 9.47
C VAL A 429 -6.11 17.12 10.20
N LEU A 430 -7.41 16.95 10.04
CA LEU A 430 -8.43 17.80 10.65
C LEU A 430 -9.35 16.96 11.53
N VAL A 431 -9.43 17.29 12.80
CA VAL A 431 -10.38 16.70 13.75
C VAL A 431 -11.29 17.79 14.31
N LYS A 432 -12.59 17.59 14.18
CA LYS A 432 -13.63 18.51 14.67
C LYS A 432 -14.54 17.82 15.68
N ALA A 433 -15.03 18.59 16.67
CA ALA A 433 -16.19 18.19 17.47
C ALA A 433 -17.50 18.42 16.68
N GLY A 434 -18.49 17.54 16.88
CA GLY A 434 -19.76 17.61 16.16
C GLY A 434 -19.91 16.51 15.13
N ASN A 435 -20.81 16.67 14.18
CA ASN A 435 -21.00 15.77 13.05
C ASN A 435 -20.81 16.53 11.73
N SER A 436 -20.67 15.80 10.62
CA SER A 436 -20.42 16.38 9.30
C SER A 436 -21.55 17.29 8.77
N GLN A 437 -22.72 17.27 9.42
CA GLN A 437 -23.89 18.09 9.06
C GLN A 437 -24.00 19.37 9.90
N THR A 438 -23.18 19.54 10.95
CA THR A 438 -23.17 20.76 11.74
C THR A 438 -22.33 21.84 11.05
N SER A 439 -22.86 23.08 10.99
CA SER A 439 -22.10 24.19 10.44
C SER A 439 -20.93 24.56 11.36
N ASP A 440 -19.88 25.17 10.80
CA ASP A 440 -18.70 25.63 11.56
C ASP A 440 -19.04 26.63 12.68
N THR A 441 -20.24 27.26 12.60
CA THR A 441 -20.75 28.20 13.60
C THR A 441 -21.35 27.53 14.85
N ASP A 442 -21.69 26.25 14.79
CA ASP A 442 -22.29 25.50 15.91
C ASP A 442 -21.23 24.81 16.79
N ALA A 443 -19.94 24.97 16.48
CA ALA A 443 -18.83 24.38 17.23
C ALA A 443 -18.79 24.82 18.71
N GLU A 444 -19.33 26.03 19.05
CA GLU A 444 -19.41 26.49 20.44
C GLU A 444 -20.47 25.74 21.28
N ALA A 445 -21.45 25.09 20.64
CA ALA A 445 -22.53 24.40 21.36
C ALA A 445 -22.17 22.97 21.78
N ASN A 446 -21.13 22.37 21.20
CA ASN A 446 -20.75 20.96 21.40
C ASN A 446 -19.46 20.86 22.23
N LYS A 447 -19.58 20.96 23.54
CA LYS A 447 -18.47 20.80 24.48
C LYS A 447 -18.06 19.33 24.60
N LEU A 448 -16.81 19.01 24.27
CA LEU A 448 -16.23 17.69 24.53
C LEU A 448 -15.83 17.59 26.01
N SER A 449 -16.55 16.81 26.78
CA SER A 449 -16.13 16.45 28.14
C SER A 449 -15.22 15.21 28.12
N THR A 450 -14.03 15.35 28.60
CA THR A 450 -13.19 14.40 29.35
C THR A 450 -12.44 13.25 28.71
N LYS A 451 -12.23 13.02 27.38
CA LYS A 451 -11.16 12.11 26.98
C LYS A 451 -10.35 12.51 25.77
N ILE A 452 -9.08 12.12 25.88
CA ILE A 452 -7.94 12.57 25.12
C ILE A 452 -8.06 12.09 23.66
N ALA A 453 -8.07 13.03 22.74
CA ALA A 453 -7.73 12.75 21.35
C ALA A 453 -6.22 12.95 21.16
N TYR A 454 -5.57 12.00 20.51
CA TYR A 454 -4.19 12.13 20.08
C TYR A 454 -4.18 12.34 18.56
N VAL A 455 -3.73 13.51 18.13
CA VAL A 455 -3.74 13.90 16.71
C VAL A 455 -2.34 14.32 16.29
N ALA A 456 -1.79 13.69 15.27
CA ALA A 456 -0.44 13.96 14.83
C ALA A 456 -0.28 13.97 13.30
N GLY A 457 0.77 14.64 12.84
CA GLY A 457 1.15 14.63 11.42
C GLY A 457 1.70 13.28 10.97
N PHE A 458 2.40 12.55 11.85
CA PHE A 458 2.97 11.26 11.51
C PHE A 458 2.27 10.11 12.25
N VAL A 459 2.46 9.93 13.54
CA VAL A 459 1.81 8.86 14.31
C VAL A 459 1.05 9.41 15.51
N GLY A 460 -0.25 9.10 15.61
CA GLY A 460 -1.12 9.59 16.67
C GLY A 460 -0.71 9.07 18.05
N CYS A 461 -0.52 7.75 18.19
CA CYS A 461 -0.12 7.13 19.45
C CYS A 461 0.87 5.98 19.23
N VAL A 462 1.97 6.00 19.96
CA VAL A 462 2.94 4.91 20.04
C VAL A 462 2.91 4.35 21.45
N ASN A 463 2.43 3.12 21.62
CA ASN A 463 2.14 2.54 22.93
C ASN A 463 3.14 1.42 23.30
N LYS A 464 3.47 1.32 24.58
CA LYS A 464 4.06 0.27 25.44
C LYS A 464 5.28 -0.56 24.98
N HIS A 465 5.66 -0.65 23.71
CA HIS A 465 6.80 -1.47 23.27
C HIS A 465 7.87 -0.63 22.58
N ILE A 466 9.09 -1.16 22.53
CA ILE A 466 10.22 -0.45 21.92
C ILE A 466 10.03 -0.47 20.41
N ASN A 467 9.50 0.62 19.88
CA ASN A 467 9.39 0.85 18.44
C ASN A 467 10.54 1.72 17.97
N ILE A 468 10.99 1.47 16.78
CA ILE A 468 11.97 2.31 16.10
C ILE A 468 11.21 3.03 14.96
N ILE A 469 11.18 4.36 15.03
CA ILE A 469 10.81 5.21 13.92
C ILE A 469 12.06 5.99 13.54
N LYS A 470 12.53 5.81 12.32
CA LYS A 470 13.83 6.36 11.93
C LYS A 470 13.84 6.86 10.49
N ASP A 471 14.59 7.95 10.26
CA ASP A 471 14.78 8.54 8.94
C ASP A 471 13.45 8.77 8.20
N SER A 472 12.46 9.29 8.93
CA SER A 472 11.09 9.43 8.45
C SER A 472 10.58 10.85 8.69
N CYS A 473 9.65 11.31 7.87
CA CYS A 473 9.18 12.68 8.01
C CYS A 473 7.66 12.82 7.81
N TYR A 474 7.15 13.89 8.40
CA TYR A 474 5.86 14.46 8.09
C TYR A 474 6.05 15.73 7.25
N VAL A 475 5.20 15.90 6.24
CA VAL A 475 5.10 17.11 5.43
C VAL A 475 3.66 17.60 5.47
N LYS A 476 3.47 18.88 5.77
CA LYS A 476 2.16 19.53 5.70
C LYS A 476 1.76 19.65 4.24
N LYS A 477 0.62 19.09 3.85
CA LYS A 477 0.12 19.19 2.48
C LYS A 477 -0.30 20.62 2.13
N ALA A 478 -1.15 21.23 2.97
CA ALA A 478 -1.56 22.62 2.89
C ALA A 478 -1.83 23.23 4.28
N ASN A 479 -2.65 22.57 5.10
CA ASN A 479 -3.14 23.10 6.37
C ASN A 479 -2.47 22.47 7.59
N GLY A 480 -1.86 21.30 7.43
CA GLY A 480 -1.20 20.58 8.51
C GLY A 480 -2.17 19.93 9.50
N VAL A 481 -1.78 19.88 10.77
CA VAL A 481 -2.58 19.30 11.85
C VAL A 481 -3.44 20.36 12.50
N ASN A 482 -4.75 20.17 12.45
CA ASN A 482 -5.72 21.09 13.05
C ASN A 482 -6.75 20.33 13.90
N VAL A 483 -7.02 20.86 15.10
CA VAL A 483 -8.02 20.32 16.01
C VAL A 483 -8.91 21.46 16.47
N TYR A 484 -10.21 21.39 16.14
CA TYR A 484 -11.17 22.43 16.44
C TYR A 484 -12.17 21.99 17.51
N ALA A 485 -12.57 22.93 18.36
CA ALA A 485 -13.64 22.79 19.36
C ALA A 485 -13.40 21.70 20.43
N LEU A 486 -12.16 21.45 20.76
CA LEU A 486 -11.81 20.75 21.99
C LEU A 486 -11.56 21.80 23.07
N GLU A 487 -12.58 22.10 23.89
CA GLU A 487 -12.44 23.08 24.94
C GLU A 487 -11.51 22.60 26.07
N LYS A 488 -10.84 23.55 26.70
CA LYS A 488 -10.15 23.34 27.96
C LYS A 488 -11.19 23.27 29.09
N GLU A 489 -11.23 22.15 29.80
CA GLU A 489 -11.94 22.10 31.08
C GLU A 489 -11.00 22.55 32.21
N THR A 490 -11.54 23.23 33.19
CA THR A 490 -10.86 23.43 34.48
C THR A 490 -11.33 22.33 35.43
N ASP A 491 -10.39 21.72 36.18
CA ASP A 491 -10.73 20.83 37.30
C ASP A 491 -11.29 21.63 38.48
N ASP A 492 -11.74 20.92 39.53
CA ASP A 492 -12.27 21.52 40.75
C ASP A 492 -11.27 22.45 41.49
N GLU A 493 -9.99 22.40 41.11
CA GLU A 493 -8.90 23.24 41.62
C GLU A 493 -8.55 24.41 40.68
N ASN A 494 -9.33 24.65 39.62
CA ASN A 494 -9.10 25.64 38.56
C ASN A 494 -7.85 25.40 37.67
N ASN A 495 -7.32 24.20 37.63
CA ASN A 495 -6.27 23.88 36.66
C ASN A 495 -6.87 23.53 35.30
N GLU A 496 -6.25 24.04 34.24
CA GLU A 496 -6.66 23.69 32.88
C GLU A 496 -6.40 22.20 32.59
N LYS A 497 -7.44 21.45 32.26
CA LYS A 497 -7.36 20.07 31.85
C LYS A 497 -7.22 19.99 30.33
N ILE A 498 -6.11 19.45 29.86
CA ILE A 498 -5.88 19.27 28.42
C ILE A 498 -6.69 18.07 27.94
N LEU A 499 -7.65 18.31 27.06
CA LEU A 499 -8.54 17.27 26.52
C LEU A 499 -8.02 16.65 25.22
N TYR A 500 -6.95 17.20 24.64
CA TYR A 500 -6.31 16.66 23.44
C TYR A 500 -4.81 16.94 23.45
N VAL A 501 -4.08 16.12 22.70
CA VAL A 501 -2.68 16.35 22.38
C VAL A 501 -2.54 16.39 20.86
N ALA A 502 -2.13 17.53 20.33
CA ALA A 502 -1.82 17.69 18.92
C ALA A 502 -0.31 17.87 18.73
N SER A 503 0.24 17.28 17.70
CA SER A 503 1.67 17.33 17.38
C SER A 503 1.90 17.27 15.88
N ASN A 504 2.93 17.94 15.40
CA ASN A 504 3.33 17.81 14.01
C ASN A 504 3.97 16.43 13.69
N VAL A 505 4.44 15.68 14.68
CA VAL A 505 5.10 14.39 14.44
C VAL A 505 4.39 13.26 15.18
N CYS A 506 4.49 13.19 16.49
CA CYS A 506 3.86 12.14 17.30
C CYS A 506 3.15 12.78 18.50
N ALA A 507 1.86 12.49 18.70
CA ALA A 507 1.08 13.12 19.76
C ALA A 507 1.27 12.43 21.12
N ASN A 508 1.37 11.11 21.16
CA ASN A 508 1.66 10.35 22.37
C ASN A 508 2.74 9.31 22.10
N VAL A 509 3.85 9.43 22.81
CA VAL A 509 5.01 8.54 22.62
C VAL A 509 5.37 7.91 23.97
N TYR A 510 5.37 6.60 24.01
CA TYR A 510 5.86 5.86 25.18
C TYR A 510 7.36 6.06 25.38
N SER A 511 7.80 6.19 26.62
CA SER A 511 9.18 6.56 26.98
C SER A 511 10.28 5.62 26.45
N ALA A 512 9.95 4.39 26.08
CA ALA A 512 10.90 3.41 25.52
C ALA A 512 10.99 3.47 23.99
N THR A 513 10.15 4.25 23.30
CA THR A 513 10.19 4.40 21.85
C THR A 513 11.45 5.13 21.41
N LYS A 514 12.11 4.59 20.39
CA LYS A 514 13.30 5.20 19.79
C LYS A 514 12.91 6.00 18.56
N LEU A 515 12.86 7.32 18.70
CA LEU A 515 12.73 8.23 17.57
C LEU A 515 14.11 8.71 17.15
N SER A 516 14.48 8.57 15.90
CA SER A 516 15.76 9.02 15.36
C SER A 516 15.56 9.62 13.98
N ASN A 517 15.89 10.92 13.83
CA ASN A 517 15.69 11.66 12.58
C ASN A 517 14.22 11.58 12.09
N VAL A 518 13.28 11.95 12.96
CA VAL A 518 11.84 11.99 12.67
C VAL A 518 11.32 13.39 12.94
N VAL A 519 10.98 14.12 11.89
CA VAL A 519 10.69 15.56 11.96
C VAL A 519 9.48 15.96 11.11
N CYS A 520 8.96 17.16 11.37
CA CYS A 520 8.12 17.88 10.42
C CYS A 520 9.04 18.65 9.47
N ALA A 521 9.13 18.22 8.23
CA ALA A 521 10.10 18.74 7.26
C ALA A 521 9.79 20.18 6.81
N ASN A 522 8.60 20.72 7.06
CA ASN A 522 8.28 22.12 6.85
C ASN A 522 8.84 23.04 7.95
N ASP A 523 8.99 22.51 9.16
CA ASP A 523 9.37 23.29 10.35
C ASP A 523 10.85 23.11 10.71
N GLU A 524 11.47 21.99 10.31
CA GLU A 524 12.84 21.63 10.63
C GLU A 524 13.58 21.14 9.37
N THR A 525 14.90 21.31 9.33
CA THR A 525 15.71 20.79 8.22
C THR A 525 15.72 19.25 8.26
N PHE A 526 15.31 18.66 7.15
CA PHE A 526 15.33 17.22 6.95
C PHE A 526 16.18 16.87 5.71
N ASP A 527 17.14 15.98 5.88
CA ASP A 527 17.95 15.49 4.76
C ASP A 527 17.18 14.39 4.01
N THR A 528 16.56 14.75 2.91
CA THR A 528 15.79 13.80 2.08
C THR A 528 16.65 12.71 1.44
N ALA A 529 17.98 12.84 1.43
CA ALA A 529 18.88 11.81 0.90
C ALA A 529 18.89 10.51 1.73
N VAL A 530 18.35 10.54 2.97
CA VAL A 530 18.18 9.32 3.77
C VAL A 530 16.99 8.45 3.33
N LEU A 531 16.05 9.05 2.58
CA LEU A 531 14.88 8.37 2.03
C LEU A 531 15.25 7.59 0.75
N SER A 532 14.41 6.65 0.36
CA SER A 532 14.49 6.09 -0.99
C SER A 532 14.19 7.17 -2.04
N GLU A 533 14.70 7.00 -3.24
CA GLU A 533 14.60 8.02 -4.30
C GLU A 533 13.16 8.46 -4.57
N ASN A 534 12.22 7.50 -4.66
CA ASN A 534 10.82 7.79 -4.91
C ASN A 534 10.19 8.62 -3.79
N VAL A 535 10.45 8.25 -2.54
CA VAL A 535 9.96 8.99 -1.37
C VAL A 535 10.60 10.37 -1.28
N ALA A 536 11.91 10.47 -1.51
CA ALA A 536 12.65 11.74 -1.50
C ALA A 536 12.13 12.71 -2.56
N LYS A 537 11.92 12.23 -3.79
CA LYS A 537 11.38 13.03 -4.89
C LYS A 537 9.99 13.59 -4.54
N LEU A 538 9.12 12.76 -4.00
CA LEU A 538 7.78 13.19 -3.59
C LEU A 538 7.84 14.22 -2.45
N VAL A 539 8.61 13.96 -1.41
CA VAL A 539 8.79 14.90 -0.28
C VAL A 539 9.29 16.25 -0.77
N ASN A 540 10.33 16.28 -1.62
CA ASN A 540 10.88 17.50 -2.19
C ASN A 540 9.86 18.27 -3.04
N GLN A 541 8.95 17.60 -3.73
CA GLN A 541 7.88 18.22 -4.51
C GLN A 541 6.91 19.01 -3.62
N TYR A 542 6.62 18.53 -2.41
CA TYR A 542 5.73 19.22 -1.47
C TYR A 542 6.45 20.24 -0.57
N LEU A 543 7.78 20.21 -0.51
CA LEU A 543 8.58 21.20 0.21
C LEU A 543 8.96 22.40 -0.67
N ALA A 544 8.87 22.27 -2.00
CA ALA A 544 9.16 23.34 -2.96
C ALA A 544 8.04 24.37 -3.04
#